data_365449888b778e067bac714138d6bab9
#
_entry.id   365449888b778e067bac714138d6bab9
#
_cell.length_a   1.000
_cell.length_b   1.000
_cell.length_c   1.000
_cell.angle_alpha   90.00
_cell.angle_beta   90.00
_cell.angle_gamma   90.00
#
_symmetry.space_group_name_H-M   'P 1'
#
loop_
_entity.id
_entity.type
_entity.pdbx_description
1 polymer ?
#
loop_
_entity_poly.entity_id
_entity_poly.type
_entity_poly.pdbx_seq_one_letter_code
_entity_poly.pdbx_strand_id
1 'polypeptide(L)'
;MAGGVTWDATAVSRAITILNYSSENIATRTLTPPSNAGSNEAALATQVERINRVIEKASFLSSTIARGLTAASEAFANTDDQEAASMKTVGEYLNARGPR
;
A
#
# COMPACT_ATOMS: atom_id res chain seq x y z
N MET A 1 13.31 -11.84 22.95
CA MET A 1 13.16 -11.90 22.32
C MET A 1 12.89 -11.39 21.63
N ALA A 2 13.27 -11.15 21.54
CA ALA A 2 12.75 -10.54 20.86
C ALA A 2 12.18 -11.01 19.82
N GLY A 3 11.84 -11.85 19.67
CA GLY A 3 11.20 -12.44 18.59
C GLY A 3 10.00 -11.74 18.08
N GLY A 4 9.85 -10.54 18.34
CA GLY A 4 8.71 -9.78 17.84
C GLY A 4 8.87 -9.44 16.38
N VAL A 5 7.76 -9.09 15.74
CA VAL A 5 7.75 -8.57 14.39
C VAL A 5 8.37 -7.18 14.41
N THR A 6 9.35 -6.98 13.57
CA THR A 6 9.98 -5.68 13.41
C THR A 6 9.36 -4.97 12.21
N TRP A 7 8.87 -3.78 12.41
CA TRP A 7 8.30 -2.97 11.36
C TRP A 7 9.40 -2.07 10.77
N ASP A 8 9.80 -2.39 9.55
CA ASP A 8 10.80 -1.59 8.86
C ASP A 8 10.10 -0.51 8.03
N ALA A 9 10.01 0.67 8.58
CA ALA A 9 9.30 1.79 7.96
C ALA A 9 9.90 2.16 6.60
N THR A 10 11.22 2.06 6.45
CA THR A 10 11.87 2.39 5.19
C THR A 10 11.51 1.38 4.10
N ALA A 11 11.55 0.10 4.43
CA ALA A 11 11.17 -0.95 3.48
C ALA A 11 9.71 -0.85 3.09
N VAL A 12 8.83 -0.55 4.05
CA VAL A 12 7.40 -0.39 3.80
C VAL A 12 7.14 0.84 2.92
N SER A 13 7.83 1.94 3.19
CA SER A 13 7.71 3.16 2.37
C SER A 13 8.11 2.90 0.92
N ARG A 14 9.19 2.14 0.71
CA ARG A 14 9.59 1.73 -0.63
C ARG A 14 8.53 0.88 -1.31
N ALA A 15 7.97 -0.08 -0.57
CA ALA A 15 6.91 -0.94 -1.10
C ALA A 15 5.70 -0.11 -1.53
N ILE A 16 5.30 0.86 -0.74
CA ILE A 16 4.19 1.76 -1.07
C ILE A 16 4.50 2.53 -2.36
N THR A 17 5.70 3.08 -2.47
CA THR A 17 6.13 3.82 -3.67
C THR A 17 6.10 2.93 -4.91
N ILE A 18 6.63 1.71 -4.79
CA ILE A 18 6.65 0.75 -5.89
C ILE A 18 5.22 0.37 -6.30
N LEU A 19 4.33 0.12 -5.33
CA LEU A 19 2.95 -0.25 -5.61
C LEU A 19 2.19 0.88 -6.28
N ASN A 20 2.38 2.12 -5.84
CA ASN A 20 1.75 3.28 -6.47
C ASN A 20 2.27 3.49 -7.88
N TYR A 21 3.58 3.37 -8.09
CA TYR A 21 4.18 3.46 -9.41
C TYR A 21 3.65 2.36 -10.32
N SER A 22 3.59 1.12 -9.81
CA SER A 22 3.07 -0.02 -10.57
C SER A 22 1.61 0.18 -10.94
N SER A 23 0.80 0.70 -10.01
CA SER A 23 -0.61 0.99 -10.25
C SER A 23 -0.76 1.97 -11.39
N GLU A 24 -0.02 3.08 -11.37
CA GLU A 24 -0.06 4.08 -12.44
C GLU A 24 0.44 3.51 -13.76
N ASN A 25 1.54 2.77 -13.73
CA ASN A 25 2.11 2.17 -14.92
C ASN A 25 1.18 1.14 -15.55
N ILE A 26 0.57 0.29 -14.74
CA ILE A 26 -0.40 -0.70 -15.20
C ILE A 26 -1.59 0.01 -15.84
N ALA A 27 -2.09 1.08 -15.23
CA ALA A 27 -3.24 1.81 -15.74
C ALA A 27 -2.98 2.39 -17.14
N THR A 28 -1.73 2.70 -17.48
CA THR A 28 -1.38 3.21 -18.81
C THR A 28 -1.29 2.13 -19.88
N ARG A 29 -1.41 0.86 -19.50
CA ARG A 29 -1.26 -0.28 -20.42
C ARG A 29 -2.57 -0.72 -21.05
N THR A 30 -3.64 0.04 -20.88
CA THR A 30 -4.92 -0.29 -21.52
C THR A 30 -4.77 -0.28 -23.04
N LEU A 31 -5.48 -1.18 -23.66
CA LEU A 31 -5.39 -1.37 -25.12
C LEU A 31 -6.53 -0.61 -25.81
N THR A 32 -6.26 -0.23 -27.05
CA THR A 32 -7.27 0.36 -27.93
C THR A 32 -7.76 -0.73 -28.87
N PRO A 33 -9.07 -0.94 -29.02
CA PRO A 33 -9.59 -1.92 -29.95
C PRO A 33 -9.20 -1.56 -31.38
N PRO A 34 -8.91 -2.54 -32.25
CA PRO A 34 -8.63 -2.26 -33.64
C PRO A 34 -9.89 -1.78 -34.37
N SER A 35 -9.73 -0.86 -35.29
CA SER A 35 -10.86 -0.29 -36.02
C SER A 35 -11.05 -0.87 -37.42
N ASN A 36 -10.13 -1.71 -37.87
CA ASN A 36 -10.16 -2.25 -39.24
C ASN A 36 -9.93 -3.76 -39.27
N ALA A 37 -10.54 -4.48 -38.33
CA ALA A 37 -10.36 -5.93 -38.22
C ALA A 37 -11.39 -6.73 -38.99
N GLY A 38 -12.27 -6.07 -39.76
CA GLY A 38 -13.27 -6.75 -40.57
C GLY A 38 -14.31 -7.47 -39.73
N SER A 39 -14.63 -8.69 -40.11
CA SER A 39 -15.66 -9.49 -39.41
C SER A 39 -15.28 -9.88 -38.00
N ASN A 40 -14.01 -9.79 -37.65
CA ASN A 40 -13.49 -10.14 -36.32
C ASN A 40 -13.44 -8.92 -35.39
N GLU A 41 -13.81 -7.73 -35.86
CA GLU A 41 -13.65 -6.51 -35.07
C GLU A 41 -14.41 -6.56 -33.74
N ALA A 42 -15.66 -7.01 -33.78
CA ALA A 42 -16.48 -7.08 -32.55
C ALA A 42 -15.88 -8.09 -31.56
N ALA A 43 -15.40 -9.22 -32.04
CA ALA A 43 -14.79 -10.24 -31.19
C ALA A 43 -13.51 -9.71 -30.54
N LEU A 44 -12.69 -9.01 -31.33
CA LEU A 44 -11.45 -8.41 -30.84
C LEU A 44 -11.73 -7.30 -29.85
N ALA A 45 -12.73 -6.47 -30.10
CA ALA A 45 -13.15 -5.42 -29.18
C ALA A 45 -13.58 -6.01 -27.83
N THR A 46 -14.31 -7.12 -27.84
CA THR A 46 -14.72 -7.80 -26.62
C THR A 46 -13.52 -8.30 -25.85
N GLN A 47 -12.54 -8.89 -26.53
CA GLN A 47 -11.32 -9.38 -25.88
C GLN A 47 -10.51 -8.23 -25.29
N VAL A 48 -10.40 -7.13 -26.01
CA VAL A 48 -9.69 -5.94 -25.54
C VAL A 48 -10.37 -5.40 -24.28
N GLU A 49 -11.70 -5.36 -24.26
CA GLU A 49 -12.44 -4.92 -23.06
C GLU A 49 -12.14 -5.81 -21.86
N ARG A 50 -12.09 -7.12 -22.06
CA ARG A 50 -11.77 -8.06 -20.99
C ARG A 50 -10.36 -7.85 -20.47
N ILE A 51 -9.40 -7.65 -21.36
CA ILE A 51 -8.02 -7.37 -20.99
C ILE A 51 -7.94 -6.06 -20.21
N ASN A 52 -8.62 -5.03 -20.69
CA ASN A 52 -8.62 -3.72 -20.01
C ASN A 52 -9.24 -3.82 -18.61
N ARG A 53 -10.28 -4.63 -18.44
CA ARG A 53 -10.85 -4.85 -17.09
C ARG A 53 -9.85 -5.52 -16.16
N VAL A 54 -9.08 -6.48 -16.64
CA VAL A 54 -8.03 -7.12 -15.85
C VAL A 54 -6.98 -6.10 -15.46
N ILE A 55 -6.57 -5.26 -16.40
CA ILE A 55 -5.60 -4.18 -16.16
C ILE A 55 -6.13 -3.21 -15.10
N GLU A 56 -7.38 -2.79 -15.22
CA GLU A 56 -8.00 -1.90 -14.24
C GLU A 56 -8.06 -2.52 -12.85
N LYS A 57 -8.42 -3.80 -12.77
CA LYS A 57 -8.46 -4.52 -11.50
C LYS A 57 -7.07 -4.65 -10.89
N ALA A 58 -6.05 -4.93 -11.70
CA ALA A 58 -4.68 -5.04 -11.23
C ALA A 58 -4.19 -3.70 -10.70
N SER A 59 -4.49 -2.61 -11.41
CA SER A 59 -4.16 -1.26 -10.98
C SER A 59 -4.85 -0.92 -9.66
N PHE A 60 -6.14 -1.22 -9.58
CA PHE A 60 -6.93 -0.97 -8.36
C PHE A 60 -6.38 -1.78 -7.18
N LEU A 61 -6.03 -3.04 -7.41
CA LEU A 61 -5.50 -3.90 -6.36
C LEU A 61 -4.16 -3.37 -5.83
N SER A 62 -3.25 -2.98 -6.72
CA SER A 62 -1.96 -2.41 -6.32
C SER A 62 -2.15 -1.14 -5.49
N SER A 63 -3.06 -0.27 -5.94
CA SER A 63 -3.40 0.96 -5.22
C SER A 63 -4.02 0.65 -3.86
N THR A 64 -4.88 -0.35 -3.77
CA THR A 64 -5.52 -0.76 -2.52
C THR A 64 -4.51 -1.30 -1.53
N ILE A 65 -3.55 -2.11 -2.00
CA ILE A 65 -2.47 -2.62 -1.15
C ILE A 65 -1.61 -1.47 -0.64
N ALA A 66 -1.28 -0.52 -1.52
CA ALA A 66 -0.50 0.66 -1.11
C ALA A 66 -1.20 1.46 -0.02
N ARG A 67 -2.52 1.64 -0.15
CA ARG A 67 -3.31 2.35 0.87
C ARG A 67 -3.35 1.57 2.19
N GLY A 68 -3.47 0.24 2.10
CA GLY A 68 -3.43 -0.61 3.28
C GLY A 68 -2.10 -0.51 4.02
N LEU A 69 -1.00 -0.52 3.27
CA LEU A 69 0.33 -0.36 3.86
C LEU A 69 0.52 1.02 4.48
N THR A 70 -0.01 2.06 3.84
CA THR A 70 0.04 3.42 4.38
C THR A 70 -0.73 3.50 5.71
N ALA A 71 -1.94 2.94 5.74
CA ALA A 71 -2.74 2.92 6.96
C ALA A 71 -2.05 2.13 8.07
N ALA A 72 -1.45 1.00 7.73
CA ALA A 72 -0.71 0.19 8.70
C ALA A 72 0.50 0.94 9.23
N SER A 73 1.22 1.65 8.36
CA SER A 73 2.37 2.46 8.78
C SER A 73 1.97 3.54 9.76
N GLU A 74 0.86 4.23 9.48
CA GLU A 74 0.34 5.26 10.38
C GLU A 74 -0.07 4.66 11.72
N ALA A 75 -0.71 3.50 11.70
CA ALA A 75 -1.13 2.83 12.93
C ALA A 75 0.09 2.41 13.76
N PHE A 76 1.14 1.89 13.14
CA PHE A 76 2.36 1.54 13.84
C PHE A 76 3.06 2.76 14.42
N ALA A 77 3.13 3.86 13.66
CA ALA A 77 3.72 5.10 14.13
C ALA A 77 2.96 5.64 15.35
N ASN A 78 1.62 5.64 15.29
CA ASN A 78 0.80 6.09 16.40
C ASN A 78 0.98 5.21 17.64
N THR A 79 1.07 3.89 17.45
CA THR A 79 1.30 2.97 18.55
C THR A 79 2.67 3.21 19.20
N ASP A 80 3.69 3.40 18.40
CA ASP A 80 5.03 3.71 18.91
C ASP A 80 5.03 5.02 19.68
N ASP A 81 4.37 6.04 19.17
CA ASP A 81 4.27 7.32 19.85
C ASP A 81 3.52 7.19 21.18
N GLN A 82 2.45 6.43 21.22
CA GLN A 82 1.71 6.16 22.43
C GLN A 82 2.54 5.40 23.46
N GLU A 83 3.28 4.40 23.02
CA GLU A 83 4.16 3.65 23.91
C GLU A 83 5.27 4.53 24.46
N ALA A 84 5.87 5.36 23.62
CA ALA A 84 6.91 6.30 24.04
C ALA A 84 6.36 7.29 25.07
N ALA A 85 5.16 7.81 24.84
CA ALA A 85 4.51 8.73 25.78
C ALA A 85 4.21 8.04 27.10
N SER A 86 3.72 6.79 27.05
CA SER A 86 3.43 6.01 28.24
C SER A 86 4.70 5.74 29.05
N MET A 87 5.77 5.35 28.37
CA MET A 87 7.06 5.10 29.02
C MET A 87 7.61 6.34 29.68
N LYS A 88 7.48 7.49 29.00
CA LYS A 88 7.89 8.76 29.56
C LYS A 88 7.10 9.09 30.82
N THR A 89 5.79 8.89 30.80
CA THR A 89 4.95 9.16 31.96
C THR A 89 5.32 8.28 33.15
N VAL A 90 5.59 6.99 32.87
CA VAL A 90 6.05 6.08 33.94
C VAL A 90 7.40 6.54 34.49
N GLY A 91 8.32 6.91 33.62
CA GLY A 91 9.62 7.41 34.04
C GLY A 91 9.51 8.67 34.89
N GLU A 92 8.66 9.60 34.50
CA GLU A 92 8.42 10.82 35.28
C GLU A 92 7.82 10.51 36.65
N TYR A 93 6.89 9.57 36.69
CA TYR A 93 6.26 9.16 37.94
C TYR A 93 7.30 8.56 38.90
N LEU A 94 8.13 7.67 38.39
CA LEU A 94 9.17 7.03 39.20
C LEU A 94 10.20 8.05 39.68
N ASN A 95 10.55 8.98 38.80
CA ASN A 95 11.52 10.03 39.13
C ASN A 95 10.96 11.01 40.15
N ALA A 96 9.68 11.34 40.04
CA ALA A 96 9.01 12.23 41.00
C ALA A 96 8.96 11.64 42.39
N ARG A 97 8.86 10.30 42.51
CA ARG A 97 8.90 9.64 43.80
C ARG A 97 10.30 9.67 44.41
N GLY A 98 11.31 9.79 43.55
CA GLY A 98 12.66 9.93 43.99
C GLY A 98 13.27 8.70 44.59
N PRO A 99 14.57 8.70 44.80
CA PRO A 99 15.24 7.65 45.55
C PRO A 99 14.87 7.78 47.02
N ARG A 100 14.73 6.66 47.66
CA ARG A 100 14.36 6.65 49.08
C ARG A 100 15.26 5.82 49.90
#